data_69ee912f77e84ed79859282e83f704c7
#
_entry.id   69ee912f77e84ed79859282e83f704c7
#
_cell.length_a   1.000
_cell.length_b   1.000
_cell.length_c   1.000
_cell.angle_alpha   90.00
_cell.angle_beta   90.00
_cell.angle_gamma   90.00
#
_symmetry.space_group_name_H-M   'P 1'
#
loop_
_entity.id
_entity.type
_entity.pdbx_description
1 polymer ?
#
loop_
_entity_poly.entity_id
_entity_poly.type
_entity_poly.pdbx_seq_one_letter_code
_entity_poly.pdbx_strand_id
1 'polypeptide(L)'
;MTYDEALSLLRTYNTEPFHITHALTVSKVMRRMAAELGYGEEADFWAIVGLLHDIDFERWPEEHCKKCVELLQQAGCDERLIHAVVCHGYGLCTDVAPEHEMEKVLFACDELTGLIGACAKMRPSGSITDMDLKSLKKKYKSKGFAAGCSREVIAQGAEMLGWALDDLLSRTLEAMKPDEAAIIAEMAALDA
;
A
#
# COMPACT_ATOMS: atom_id res chain seq x y z
N MET A 1 7.93 16.74 -5.65
CA MET A 1 8.76 15.76 -4.87
C MET A 1 9.14 14.62 -5.80
N THR A 2 10.41 14.25 -5.84
CA THR A 2 10.89 13.05 -6.53
C THR A 2 10.70 11.80 -5.66
N TYR A 3 10.84 10.61 -6.24
CA TYR A 3 10.75 9.34 -5.49
C TYR A 3 11.83 9.24 -4.40
N ASP A 4 13.06 9.65 -4.70
CA ASP A 4 14.18 9.59 -3.75
C ASP A 4 13.98 10.57 -2.58
N GLU A 5 13.42 11.76 -2.84
CA GLU A 5 13.03 12.70 -1.78
C GLU A 5 11.93 12.11 -0.90
N ALA A 6 10.93 11.45 -1.48
CA ALA A 6 9.85 10.79 -0.73
C ALA A 6 10.37 9.62 0.11
N LEU A 7 11.28 8.80 -0.42
CA LEU A 7 11.91 7.71 0.33
C LEU A 7 12.75 8.25 1.50
N SER A 8 13.50 9.34 1.27
CA SER A 8 14.26 9.99 2.34
C SER A 8 13.35 10.55 3.43
N LEU A 9 12.22 11.14 3.04
CA LEU A 9 11.21 11.66 3.96
C LEU A 9 10.58 10.51 4.78
N LEU A 10 10.16 9.42 4.13
CA LEU A 10 9.62 8.23 4.81
C LEU A 10 10.61 7.74 5.89
N ARG A 11 11.89 7.57 5.53
CA ARG A 11 12.94 7.07 6.43
C ARG A 11 13.27 8.02 7.60
N THR A 12 12.87 9.26 7.54
CA THR A 12 12.98 10.19 8.68
C THR A 12 12.05 9.76 9.82
N TYR A 13 10.92 9.16 9.50
CA TYR A 13 9.88 8.82 10.47
C TYR A 13 9.66 7.31 10.65
N ASN A 14 10.12 6.51 9.69
CA ASN A 14 9.98 5.05 9.69
C ASN A 14 11.38 4.40 9.62
N THR A 15 11.67 3.54 10.58
CA THR A 15 12.95 2.85 10.73
C THR A 15 12.80 1.33 10.80
N GLU A 16 11.61 0.85 11.15
CA GLU A 16 11.32 -0.57 11.24
C GLU A 16 11.26 -1.21 9.86
N PRO A 17 12.03 -2.28 9.61
CA PRO A 17 12.07 -2.93 8.29
C PRO A 17 10.71 -3.35 7.75
N PHE A 18 9.77 -3.71 8.65
CA PHE A 18 8.41 -4.08 8.25
C PHE A 18 7.68 -2.90 7.61
N HIS A 19 7.69 -1.72 8.22
CA HIS A 19 7.00 -0.53 7.71
C HIS A 19 7.60 -0.05 6.39
N ILE A 20 8.93 -0.03 6.29
CA ILE A 20 9.61 0.35 5.04
C ILE A 20 9.29 -0.64 3.92
N THR A 21 9.35 -1.96 4.20
CA THR A 21 8.99 -2.99 3.20
C THR A 21 7.54 -2.85 2.74
N HIS A 22 6.62 -2.57 3.66
CA HIS A 22 5.21 -2.34 3.34
C HIS A 22 5.04 -1.11 2.43
N ALA A 23 5.62 0.02 2.80
CA ALA A 23 5.57 1.25 2.02
C ALA A 23 6.15 1.07 0.60
N LEU A 24 7.29 0.38 0.46
CA LEU A 24 7.87 0.04 -0.84
C LEU A 24 6.94 -0.86 -1.65
N THR A 25 6.31 -1.85 -1.01
CA THR A 25 5.37 -2.76 -1.66
C THR A 25 4.16 -2.01 -2.19
N VAL A 26 3.50 -1.20 -1.36
CA VAL A 26 2.35 -0.40 -1.78
C VAL A 26 2.73 0.57 -2.89
N SER A 27 3.89 1.21 -2.79
CA SER A 27 4.43 2.10 -3.83
C SER A 27 4.55 1.41 -5.20
N LYS A 28 5.14 0.20 -5.25
CA LYS A 28 5.29 -0.54 -6.52
C LYS A 28 3.93 -1.00 -7.06
N VAL A 29 3.02 -1.44 -6.20
CA VAL A 29 1.64 -1.79 -6.59
C VAL A 29 0.94 -0.58 -7.19
N MET A 30 0.99 0.58 -6.54
CA MET A 30 0.37 1.80 -7.03
C MET A 30 0.90 2.23 -8.39
N ARG A 31 2.23 2.17 -8.61
CA ARG A 31 2.85 2.43 -9.91
C ARG A 31 2.32 1.54 -11.02
N ARG A 32 2.19 0.24 -10.75
CA ARG A 32 1.68 -0.73 -11.73
C ARG A 32 0.21 -0.57 -12.02
N MET A 33 -0.59 -0.33 -10.98
CA MET A 33 -2.02 -0.05 -11.13
C MET A 33 -2.25 1.23 -11.94
N ALA A 34 -1.46 2.28 -11.75
CA ALA A 34 -1.53 3.48 -12.59
C ALA A 34 -1.33 3.15 -14.07
N ALA A 35 -0.29 2.37 -14.40
CA ALA A 35 -0.03 1.98 -15.78
C ALA A 35 -1.15 1.09 -16.36
N GLU A 36 -1.67 0.14 -15.58
CA GLU A 36 -2.75 -0.76 -16.00
C GLU A 36 -4.06 -0.02 -16.24
N LEU A 37 -4.37 1.00 -15.42
CA LEU A 37 -5.61 1.75 -15.47
C LEU A 37 -5.56 2.96 -16.44
N GLY A 38 -4.46 3.14 -17.17
CA GLY A 38 -4.33 4.21 -18.16
C GLY A 38 -3.76 5.53 -17.61
N TYR A 39 -3.26 5.55 -16.37
CA TYR A 39 -2.60 6.70 -15.72
C TYR A 39 -1.08 6.60 -15.78
N GLY A 40 -0.52 6.04 -16.85
CA GLY A 40 0.92 5.79 -16.96
C GLY A 40 1.79 7.05 -16.78
N GLU A 41 1.32 8.22 -17.22
CA GLU A 41 2.03 9.51 -17.02
C GLU A 41 2.05 9.96 -15.55
N GLU A 42 1.13 9.47 -14.72
CA GLU A 42 1.05 9.77 -13.28
C GLU A 42 1.63 8.63 -12.42
N ALA A 43 2.21 7.60 -13.01
CA ALA A 43 2.65 6.41 -12.28
C ALA A 43 3.68 6.73 -11.18
N ASP A 44 4.54 7.73 -11.38
CA ASP A 44 5.47 8.20 -10.37
C ASP A 44 4.76 8.88 -9.20
N PHE A 45 3.73 9.67 -9.47
CA PHE A 45 2.93 10.30 -8.43
C PHE A 45 2.17 9.26 -7.60
N TRP A 46 1.54 8.28 -8.26
CA TRP A 46 0.86 7.17 -7.56
C TRP A 46 1.85 6.39 -6.67
N ALA A 47 3.06 6.15 -7.16
CA ALA A 47 4.11 5.48 -6.39
C ALA A 47 4.51 6.28 -5.14
N ILE A 48 4.64 7.60 -5.24
CA ILE A 48 4.97 8.48 -4.12
C ILE A 48 3.84 8.48 -3.08
N VAL A 49 2.58 8.56 -3.52
CA VAL A 49 1.43 8.45 -2.62
C VAL A 49 1.45 7.12 -1.87
N GLY A 50 1.64 5.99 -2.58
CA GLY A 50 1.75 4.68 -1.96
C GLY A 50 2.97 4.53 -1.04
N LEU A 51 4.06 5.24 -1.31
CA LEU A 51 5.25 5.22 -0.45
C LEU A 51 5.02 5.98 0.87
N LEU A 52 4.24 7.04 0.84
CA LEU A 52 4.06 7.95 1.97
C LEU A 52 2.76 7.73 2.76
N HIS A 53 1.90 6.78 2.36
CA HIS A 53 0.58 6.62 2.97
C HIS A 53 0.64 6.41 4.49
N ASP A 54 1.59 5.63 4.97
CA ASP A 54 1.80 5.29 6.38
C ASP A 54 2.93 6.09 7.06
N ILE A 55 3.28 7.28 6.55
CA ILE A 55 4.43 8.05 7.04
C ILE A 55 4.40 8.33 8.54
N ASP A 56 3.21 8.42 9.13
CA ASP A 56 3.00 8.72 10.55
C ASP A 56 2.77 7.48 11.42
N PHE A 57 2.52 6.31 10.82
CA PHE A 57 2.03 5.14 11.55
C PHE A 57 3.01 4.60 12.59
N GLU A 58 4.30 4.54 12.29
CA GLU A 58 5.30 3.99 13.23
C GLU A 58 5.45 4.81 14.51
N ARG A 59 5.44 6.14 14.39
CA ARG A 59 5.70 7.03 15.53
C ARG A 59 4.44 7.54 16.19
N TRP A 60 3.34 7.65 15.47
CA TRP A 60 2.08 8.22 15.95
C TRP A 60 0.86 7.36 15.57
N PRO A 61 0.84 6.07 15.97
CA PRO A 61 -0.25 5.17 15.57
C PRO A 61 -1.64 5.66 16.04
N GLU A 62 -1.72 6.36 17.18
CA GLU A 62 -2.99 6.93 17.68
C GLU A 62 -3.43 8.21 16.93
N GLU A 63 -2.52 8.80 16.16
CA GLU A 63 -2.76 9.98 15.33
C GLU A 63 -2.64 9.66 13.84
N HIS A 64 -2.67 8.38 13.49
CA HIS A 64 -2.58 7.93 12.11
C HIS A 64 -3.63 8.60 11.21
N CYS A 65 -3.25 8.94 9.98
CA CYS A 65 -4.00 9.74 9.02
C CYS A 65 -4.30 11.20 9.45
N LYS A 66 -3.79 11.64 10.62
CA LYS A 66 -3.90 13.02 11.10
C LYS A 66 -2.54 13.70 11.15
N LYS A 67 -1.56 13.03 11.75
CA LYS A 67 -0.20 13.55 11.87
C LYS A 67 0.49 13.67 10.51
N CYS A 68 0.18 12.79 9.57
CA CYS A 68 0.70 12.83 8.21
C CYS A 68 0.45 14.19 7.52
N VAL A 69 -0.66 14.87 7.80
CA VAL A 69 -0.96 16.21 7.23
C VAL A 69 0.13 17.21 7.56
N GLU A 70 0.49 17.33 8.83
CA GLU A 70 1.53 18.23 9.29
C GLU A 70 2.90 17.87 8.67
N LEU A 71 3.25 16.57 8.65
CA LEU A 71 4.53 16.10 8.13
C LEU A 71 4.67 16.38 6.64
N LEU A 72 3.63 16.13 5.86
CA LEU A 72 3.60 16.35 4.41
C LEU A 72 3.57 17.84 4.06
N GLN A 73 2.84 18.67 4.82
CA GLN A 73 2.85 20.11 4.65
C GLN A 73 4.24 20.71 4.91
N GLN A 74 4.91 20.27 5.98
CA GLN A 74 6.29 20.68 6.28
C GLN A 74 7.29 20.27 5.19
N ALA A 75 7.04 19.15 4.52
CA ALA A 75 7.82 18.68 3.38
C ALA A 75 7.47 19.38 2.05
N GLY A 76 6.50 20.31 2.04
CA GLY A 76 6.08 21.06 0.86
C GLY A 76 5.25 20.23 -0.13
N CYS A 77 4.60 19.17 0.31
CA CYS A 77 3.67 18.39 -0.51
C CYS A 77 2.41 19.21 -0.82
N ASP A 78 1.85 18.99 -2.00
CA ASP A 78 0.60 19.62 -2.40
C ASP A 78 -0.64 18.94 -1.77
N GLU A 79 -1.77 19.65 -1.82
CA GLU A 79 -3.03 19.19 -1.26
C GLU A 79 -3.53 17.88 -1.89
N ARG A 80 -3.21 17.62 -3.16
CA ARG A 80 -3.59 16.38 -3.86
C ARG A 80 -2.89 15.17 -3.23
N LEU A 81 -1.59 15.29 -2.94
CA LEU A 81 -0.83 14.23 -2.27
C LEU A 81 -1.33 14.02 -0.84
N ILE A 82 -1.53 15.12 -0.10
CA ILE A 82 -1.98 15.07 1.29
C ILE A 82 -3.36 14.41 1.39
N HIS A 83 -4.31 14.82 0.54
CA HIS A 83 -5.64 14.22 0.49
C HIS A 83 -5.58 12.71 0.20
N ALA A 84 -4.78 12.32 -0.80
CA ALA A 84 -4.63 10.92 -1.18
C ALA A 84 -4.02 10.06 -0.05
N VAL A 85 -3.06 10.61 0.70
CA VAL A 85 -2.51 9.94 1.88
C VAL A 85 -3.55 9.84 2.99
N VAL A 86 -4.25 10.93 3.32
CA VAL A 86 -5.22 10.94 4.42
C VAL A 86 -6.37 9.97 4.18
N CYS A 87 -6.93 9.95 2.95
CA CYS A 87 -8.16 9.21 2.67
C CYS A 87 -7.99 7.68 2.65
N HIS A 88 -6.74 7.14 2.69
CA HIS A 88 -6.57 5.69 2.76
C HIS A 88 -7.09 5.10 4.08
N GLY A 89 -7.14 5.90 5.17
CA GLY A 89 -7.70 5.50 6.44
C GLY A 89 -9.22 5.74 6.59
N TYR A 90 -9.94 5.97 5.48
CA TYR A 90 -11.37 6.25 5.50
C TYR A 90 -12.19 5.20 6.25
N GLY A 91 -13.03 5.67 7.18
CA GLY A 91 -13.87 4.81 8.01
C GLY A 91 -13.14 4.11 9.17
N LEU A 92 -11.80 4.22 9.26
CA LEU A 92 -11.00 3.70 10.37
C LEU A 92 -10.43 4.84 11.25
N CYS A 93 -9.68 5.75 10.67
CA CYS A 93 -9.02 6.85 11.38
C CYS A 93 -9.37 8.25 10.85
N THR A 94 -10.09 8.32 9.73
CA THR A 94 -10.56 9.58 9.14
C THR A 94 -11.93 9.42 8.47
N ASP A 95 -12.65 10.55 8.34
CA ASP A 95 -13.91 10.64 7.57
C ASP A 95 -13.68 11.17 6.14
N VAL A 96 -12.42 11.40 5.74
CA VAL A 96 -12.07 11.85 4.39
C VAL A 96 -12.18 10.68 3.42
N ALA A 97 -13.17 10.73 2.53
CA ALA A 97 -13.45 9.65 1.60
C ALA A 97 -12.55 9.67 0.37
N PRO A 98 -12.15 8.51 -0.17
CA PRO A 98 -11.48 8.43 -1.46
C PRO A 98 -12.38 8.92 -2.60
N GLU A 99 -11.92 9.90 -3.37
CA GLU A 99 -12.66 10.49 -4.51
C GLU A 99 -12.07 10.03 -5.85
N HIS A 100 -10.77 10.21 -6.03
CA HIS A 100 -10.06 9.84 -7.25
C HIS A 100 -9.84 8.32 -7.34
N GLU A 101 -9.74 7.77 -8.56
CA GLU A 101 -9.50 6.34 -8.77
C GLU A 101 -8.19 5.86 -8.10
N MET A 102 -7.14 6.68 -8.13
CA MET A 102 -5.88 6.44 -7.41
C MET A 102 -6.11 6.18 -5.92
N GLU A 103 -6.90 7.02 -5.28
CA GLU A 103 -7.20 6.94 -3.84
C GLU A 103 -8.00 5.68 -3.50
N LYS A 104 -8.96 5.33 -4.37
CA LYS A 104 -9.72 4.09 -4.23
C LYS A 104 -8.84 2.86 -4.42
N VAL A 105 -7.86 2.91 -5.33
CA VAL A 105 -6.87 1.85 -5.51
C VAL A 105 -5.99 1.71 -4.27
N LEU A 106 -5.47 2.81 -3.72
CA LEU A 106 -4.69 2.77 -2.49
C LEU A 106 -5.51 2.17 -1.34
N PHE A 107 -6.71 2.69 -1.08
CA PHE A 107 -7.62 2.18 -0.05
C PHE A 107 -7.90 0.67 -0.21
N ALA A 108 -8.09 0.20 -1.45
CA ALA A 108 -8.41 -1.20 -1.72
C ALA A 108 -7.20 -2.13 -1.60
N CYS A 109 -5.98 -1.65 -1.95
CA CYS A 109 -4.79 -2.47 -2.07
C CYS A 109 -3.95 -2.51 -0.80
N ASP A 110 -3.99 -1.49 0.04
CA ASP A 110 -3.15 -1.36 1.22
C ASP A 110 -3.25 -2.59 2.14
N GLU A 111 -4.38 -2.81 2.76
CA GLU A 111 -4.64 -3.97 3.61
C GLU A 111 -4.44 -5.32 2.90
N LEU A 112 -4.70 -5.34 1.59
CA LEU A 112 -4.53 -6.55 0.78
C LEU A 112 -3.07 -6.88 0.55
N THR A 113 -2.20 -5.89 0.38
CA THR A 113 -0.74 -6.13 0.26
C THR A 113 -0.17 -6.75 1.51
N GLY A 114 -0.60 -6.28 2.69
CA GLY A 114 -0.25 -6.87 3.99
C GLY A 114 -0.70 -8.33 4.11
N LEU A 115 -1.93 -8.63 3.68
CA LEU A 115 -2.46 -9.99 3.68
C LEU A 115 -1.67 -10.91 2.73
N ILE A 116 -1.33 -10.45 1.53
CA ILE A 116 -0.53 -11.19 0.55
C ILE A 116 0.88 -11.44 1.10
N GLY A 117 1.52 -10.44 1.69
CA GLY A 117 2.83 -10.58 2.34
C GLY A 117 2.81 -11.60 3.49
N ALA A 118 1.76 -11.59 4.31
CA ALA A 118 1.57 -12.61 5.34
C ALA A 118 1.40 -14.02 4.73
N CYS A 119 0.72 -14.13 3.59
CA CYS A 119 0.62 -15.41 2.87
C CYS A 119 1.98 -15.91 2.39
N ALA A 120 2.84 -15.03 1.86
CA ALA A 120 4.19 -15.40 1.42
C ALA A 120 5.01 -16.00 2.56
N LYS A 121 5.02 -15.37 3.73
CA LYS A 121 5.75 -15.85 4.92
C LYS A 121 5.34 -17.25 5.39
N MET A 122 4.14 -17.71 5.05
CA MET A 122 3.64 -19.05 5.39
C MET A 122 3.94 -20.09 4.31
N ARG A 123 4.52 -19.71 3.18
CA ARG A 123 4.85 -20.62 2.08
C ARG A 123 6.26 -21.19 2.29
N PRO A 124 6.54 -22.43 1.83
CA PRO A 124 7.89 -22.98 1.87
C PRO A 124 8.92 -22.14 1.09
N SER A 125 8.48 -21.45 0.02
CA SER A 125 9.31 -20.54 -0.78
C SER A 125 9.60 -19.22 -0.08
N GLY A 126 8.76 -18.80 0.88
CA GLY A 126 8.80 -17.46 1.45
C GLY A 126 8.45 -16.35 0.46
N SER A 127 7.91 -16.69 -0.73
CA SER A 127 7.73 -15.77 -1.86
C SER A 127 6.27 -15.74 -2.33
N ILE A 128 5.89 -14.60 -2.96
CA ILE A 128 4.60 -14.46 -3.63
C ILE A 128 4.64 -14.95 -5.08
N THR A 129 5.82 -15.13 -5.67
CA THR A 129 5.97 -15.44 -7.11
C THR A 129 5.30 -16.73 -7.53
N ASP A 130 5.29 -17.74 -6.65
CA ASP A 130 4.65 -19.04 -6.87
C ASP A 130 3.21 -19.12 -6.31
N MET A 131 2.67 -17.98 -5.81
CA MET A 131 1.30 -17.91 -5.27
C MET A 131 0.28 -17.78 -6.38
N ASP A 132 -0.76 -18.60 -6.32
CA ASP A 132 -1.93 -18.49 -7.19
C ASP A 132 -3.14 -17.84 -6.47
N LEU A 133 -4.09 -17.34 -7.25
CA LEU A 133 -5.31 -16.72 -6.73
C LEU A 133 -6.11 -17.68 -5.83
N LYS A 134 -6.12 -18.98 -6.14
CA LYS A 134 -6.85 -19.97 -5.35
C LYS A 134 -6.31 -20.08 -3.92
N SER A 135 -4.99 -20.09 -3.79
CA SER A 135 -4.30 -20.09 -2.49
C SER A 135 -4.57 -18.81 -1.71
N LEU A 136 -4.49 -17.65 -2.37
CA LEU A 136 -4.80 -16.35 -1.77
C LEU A 136 -6.25 -16.29 -1.28
N LYS A 137 -7.23 -16.70 -2.10
CA LYS A 137 -8.66 -16.75 -1.72
C LYS A 137 -8.91 -17.64 -0.51
N LYS A 138 -8.21 -18.76 -0.39
CA LYS A 138 -8.32 -19.63 0.78
C LYS A 138 -7.86 -18.92 2.06
N LYS A 139 -6.76 -18.16 1.99
CA LYS A 139 -6.24 -17.38 3.13
C LYS A 139 -7.12 -16.17 3.44
N TYR A 140 -7.60 -15.46 2.43
CA TYR A 140 -8.54 -14.34 2.59
C TYR A 140 -9.79 -14.76 3.39
N LYS A 141 -10.37 -15.94 3.09
CA LYS A 141 -11.55 -16.48 3.81
C LYS A 141 -11.25 -16.94 5.24
N SER A 142 -10.01 -17.11 5.61
CA SER A 142 -9.60 -17.54 6.95
C SER A 142 -9.55 -16.35 7.90
N LYS A 143 -10.59 -16.15 8.69
CA LYS A 143 -10.75 -14.99 9.60
C LYS A 143 -9.63 -14.83 10.64
N GLY A 144 -9.00 -15.91 11.08
CA GLY A 144 -7.88 -15.86 12.04
C GLY A 144 -6.52 -15.64 11.40
N PHE A 145 -6.43 -15.69 10.07
CA PHE A 145 -5.19 -15.46 9.35
C PHE A 145 -5.03 -13.97 9.04
N ALA A 146 -3.85 -13.40 9.34
CA ALA A 146 -3.55 -11.97 9.14
C ALA A 146 -4.71 -11.11 9.66
N ALA A 147 -5.08 -11.29 10.94
CA ALA A 147 -6.25 -10.67 11.53
C ALA A 147 -6.16 -9.13 11.60
N GLY A 148 -4.93 -8.57 11.51
CA GLY A 148 -4.70 -7.14 11.40
C GLY A 148 -5.09 -6.54 10.04
N CYS A 149 -5.25 -7.38 8.99
CA CYS A 149 -5.67 -6.89 7.67
C CYS A 149 -7.20 -6.94 7.54
N SER A 150 -7.85 -5.80 7.42
CA SER A 150 -9.31 -5.67 7.39
C SER A 150 -9.91 -6.19 6.08
N ARG A 151 -10.70 -7.29 6.16
CA ARG A 151 -11.44 -7.82 5.00
C ARG A 151 -12.58 -6.92 4.58
N GLU A 152 -13.12 -6.18 5.53
CA GLU A 152 -14.18 -5.19 5.30
C GLU A 152 -13.65 -4.05 4.42
N VAL A 153 -12.47 -3.50 4.74
CA VAL A 153 -11.81 -2.45 3.93
C VAL A 153 -11.50 -2.97 2.52
N ILE A 154 -10.92 -4.17 2.41
CA ILE A 154 -10.61 -4.78 1.09
C ILE A 154 -11.89 -4.94 0.26
N ALA A 155 -12.97 -5.44 0.85
CA ALA A 155 -14.24 -5.63 0.14
C ALA A 155 -14.87 -4.28 -0.26
N GLN A 156 -14.88 -3.30 0.64
CA GLN A 156 -15.36 -1.95 0.38
C GLN A 156 -14.55 -1.28 -0.74
N GLY A 157 -13.23 -1.46 -0.74
CA GLY A 157 -12.36 -0.94 -1.80
C GLY A 157 -12.69 -1.53 -3.18
N ALA A 158 -12.98 -2.84 -3.25
CA ALA A 158 -13.44 -3.47 -4.49
C ALA A 158 -14.76 -2.86 -4.97
N GLU A 159 -15.72 -2.62 -4.05
CA GLU A 159 -17.00 -1.97 -4.37
C GLU A 159 -16.81 -0.54 -4.87
N MET A 160 -15.95 0.26 -4.22
CA MET A 160 -15.63 1.64 -4.64
C MET A 160 -15.04 1.72 -6.05
N LEU A 161 -14.27 0.70 -6.45
CA LEU A 161 -13.68 0.57 -7.79
C LEU A 161 -14.64 -0.04 -8.81
N GLY A 162 -15.78 -0.58 -8.37
CA GLY A 162 -16.69 -1.34 -9.24
C GLY A 162 -16.08 -2.68 -9.70
N TRP A 163 -15.12 -3.22 -8.97
CA TRP A 163 -14.46 -4.49 -9.29
C TRP A 163 -15.05 -5.66 -8.51
N ALA A 164 -15.06 -6.84 -9.13
CA ALA A 164 -15.28 -8.04 -8.34
C ALA A 164 -14.12 -8.25 -7.35
N LEU A 165 -14.41 -8.77 -6.17
CA LEU A 165 -13.37 -9.05 -5.16
C LEU A 165 -12.25 -9.95 -5.72
N ASP A 166 -12.59 -10.95 -6.52
CA ASP A 166 -11.62 -11.84 -7.15
C ASP A 166 -10.68 -11.08 -8.12
N ASP A 167 -11.20 -10.06 -8.81
CA ASP A 167 -10.41 -9.21 -9.69
C ASP A 167 -9.42 -8.35 -8.88
N LEU A 168 -9.87 -7.74 -7.78
CA LEU A 168 -8.98 -6.99 -6.89
C LEU A 168 -7.87 -7.89 -6.34
N LEU A 169 -8.22 -9.08 -5.80
CA LEU A 169 -7.26 -10.04 -5.28
C LEU A 169 -6.22 -10.45 -6.34
N SER A 170 -6.69 -10.72 -7.57
CA SER A 170 -5.82 -11.14 -8.67
C SER A 170 -4.89 -10.02 -9.12
N ARG A 171 -5.44 -8.83 -9.40
CA ARG A 171 -4.68 -7.66 -9.87
C ARG A 171 -3.60 -7.26 -8.86
N THR A 172 -3.94 -7.18 -7.58
CA THR A 172 -2.98 -6.82 -6.53
C THR A 172 -1.87 -7.87 -6.43
N LEU A 173 -2.21 -9.17 -6.42
CA LEU A 173 -1.21 -10.24 -6.40
C LEU A 173 -0.27 -10.17 -7.60
N GLU A 174 -0.81 -10.01 -8.81
CA GLU A 174 0.00 -9.93 -10.03
C GLU A 174 0.83 -8.62 -10.10
N ALA A 175 0.33 -7.52 -9.53
CA ALA A 175 1.09 -6.28 -9.43
C ALA A 175 2.28 -6.38 -8.46
N MET A 176 2.18 -7.19 -7.40
CA MET A 176 3.26 -7.37 -6.41
C MET A 176 4.40 -8.25 -6.93
N LYS A 177 4.09 -9.32 -7.69
CA LYS A 177 5.07 -10.36 -8.08
C LYS A 177 6.35 -9.84 -8.75
N PRO A 178 6.28 -8.96 -9.77
CA PRO A 178 7.47 -8.55 -10.51
C PRO A 178 8.48 -7.74 -9.70
N ASP A 179 8.03 -7.10 -8.61
CA ASP A 179 8.87 -6.19 -7.82
C ASP A 179 9.39 -6.83 -6.51
N GLU A 180 9.00 -8.06 -6.17
CA GLU A 180 9.42 -8.72 -4.93
C GLU A 180 10.96 -8.75 -4.77
N ALA A 181 11.68 -9.19 -5.81
CA ALA A 181 13.13 -9.23 -5.78
C ALA A 181 13.77 -7.84 -5.69
N ALA A 182 13.18 -6.84 -6.36
CA ALA A 182 13.65 -5.46 -6.32
C ALA A 182 13.46 -4.85 -4.92
N ILE A 183 12.32 -5.10 -4.26
CA ILE A 183 12.07 -4.64 -2.89
C ILE A 183 13.05 -5.26 -1.91
N ILE A 184 13.33 -6.57 -2.03
CA ILE A 184 14.33 -7.26 -1.18
C ILE A 184 15.72 -6.62 -1.36
N ALA A 185 16.12 -6.34 -2.61
CA ALA A 185 17.40 -5.70 -2.89
C ALA A 185 17.47 -4.25 -2.38
N GLU A 186 16.37 -3.49 -2.52
CA GLU A 186 16.26 -2.13 -2.02
C GLU A 186 16.36 -2.10 -0.48
N MET A 187 15.68 -3.00 0.21
CA MET A 187 15.80 -3.16 1.66
C MET A 187 17.24 -3.47 2.10
N ALA A 188 17.90 -4.42 1.44
CA ALA A 188 19.30 -4.76 1.75
C ALA A 188 20.27 -3.59 1.52
N ALA A 189 20.00 -2.72 0.55
CA ALA A 189 20.79 -1.51 0.32
C ALA A 189 20.53 -0.40 1.34
N LEU A 190 19.34 -0.38 1.97
CA LEU A 190 19.01 0.59 3.03
C LEU A 190 19.64 0.23 4.38
N ASP A 191 19.98 -1.06 4.60
CA ASP A 191 20.59 -1.57 5.83
C ASP A 191 22.13 -1.53 5.77
N ALA A 192 22.74 -1.20 4.62
CA ALA A 192 24.20 -1.17 4.39
C ALA A 192 24.79 0.22 4.65
#